data_37ed44c9374eb20a0fefa36a82da75bd
#
_entry.id   37ed44c9374eb20a0fefa36a82da75bd
#
_cell.length_a   1.000
_cell.length_b   1.000
_cell.length_c   1.000
_cell.angle_alpha   90.00
_cell.angle_beta   90.00
_cell.angle_gamma   90.00
#
_symmetry.space_group_name_H-M   'P 1'
#
loop_
_entity.id
_entity.type
_entity.pdbx_description
1 polymer ?
#
loop_
_entity_poly.entity_id
_entity_poly.type
_entity_poly.pdbx_seq_one_letter_code
_entity_poly.pdbx_strand_id
1 'polypeptide(L)'
;INIDFLQIAKQSSTRIVKVIRDESGDRSFSGFEVTKSNAFADEMLNKLLIIKNMKNLRKQFSNTKYIVTGTNLLAFSKSAESLYFILDFAKNFAIKVIIDVNWREIFWEHANVSRETQFKKIKSFLHYADVLKFASEEAYLFFDTNDPSEISKVLTKQPDVIITDGANPIKWNVNGIEGSNEVIKHEKEIIDTTGAGDAFLAGLIHKYYFESNLKDYSKIKEKIEFASVCGLLTCCGEGAIEQQPEEESVYKFLEDFGS
;
A
#
# COMPACT_ATOMS: atom_id res chain seq x y z
N ILE A 1 -13.53 9.94 -6.81
CA ILE A 1 -13.56 8.82 -5.83
C ILE A 1 -14.95 8.78 -5.21
N ASN A 2 -15.58 7.59 -5.14
CA ASN A 2 -16.83 7.39 -4.43
C ASN A 2 -16.58 7.34 -2.91
N ILE A 3 -17.37 8.10 -2.15
CA ILE A 3 -17.25 8.22 -0.69
C ILE A 3 -18.51 7.74 0.06
N ASP A 4 -19.40 7.00 -0.58
CA ASP A 4 -20.68 6.57 0.01
C ASP A 4 -20.51 5.74 1.30
N PHE A 5 -19.37 5.09 1.46
CA PHE A 5 -19.04 4.28 2.63
C PHE A 5 -18.03 4.93 3.58
N LEU A 6 -17.67 6.20 3.33
CA LEU A 6 -16.79 6.95 4.23
C LEU A 6 -17.44 7.09 5.61
N GLN A 7 -16.73 6.71 6.64
CA GLN A 7 -17.13 6.93 8.02
C GLN A 7 -16.51 8.24 8.55
N ILE A 8 -17.34 9.12 9.06
CA ILE A 8 -16.92 10.40 9.63
C ILE A 8 -16.98 10.33 11.16
N ALA A 9 -15.84 10.41 11.82
CA ALA A 9 -15.73 10.44 13.26
C ALA A 9 -15.82 11.88 13.78
N LYS A 10 -17.03 12.36 14.06
CA LYS A 10 -17.28 13.78 14.41
C LYS A 10 -16.55 14.28 15.66
N GLN A 11 -16.15 13.39 16.57
CA GLN A 11 -15.47 13.73 17.83
C GLN A 11 -13.97 13.45 17.81
N SER A 12 -13.43 13.03 16.65
CA SER A 12 -12.02 12.70 16.48
C SER A 12 -11.43 13.56 15.37
N SER A 13 -10.17 13.94 15.53
CA SER A 13 -9.45 14.71 14.52
C SER A 13 -8.87 13.80 13.45
N THR A 14 -8.70 14.31 12.24
CA THR A 14 -7.83 13.69 11.26
C THR A 14 -6.40 13.68 11.79
N ARG A 15 -5.70 12.56 11.63
CA ARG A 15 -4.30 12.45 12.03
C ARG A 15 -3.43 13.32 11.12
N ILE A 16 -2.61 14.15 11.75
CA ILE A 16 -1.58 14.93 11.06
C ILE A 16 -0.23 14.38 11.48
N VAL A 17 0.52 13.87 10.52
CA VAL A 17 1.84 13.29 10.73
C VAL A 17 2.89 14.37 10.45
N LYS A 18 3.82 14.59 11.38
CA LYS A 18 4.95 15.49 11.18
C LYS A 18 6.07 14.76 10.45
N VAL A 19 6.43 15.26 9.29
CA VAL A 19 7.52 14.74 8.47
C VAL A 19 8.71 15.68 8.54
N ILE A 20 9.89 15.14 8.81
CA ILE A 20 11.16 15.85 8.72
C ILE A 20 11.90 15.29 7.50
N ARG A 21 12.42 16.17 6.67
CA ARG A 21 13.30 15.82 5.55
C ARG A 21 14.74 16.18 5.91
N ASP A 22 15.68 15.32 5.54
CA ASP A 22 17.09 15.61 5.62
C ASP A 22 17.62 16.25 4.33
N GLU A 23 18.92 16.53 4.29
CA GLU A 23 19.59 17.17 3.13
C GLU A 23 19.61 16.27 1.89
N SER A 24 19.43 14.97 2.02
CA SER A 24 19.33 14.01 0.91
C SER A 24 17.92 13.86 0.34
N GLY A 25 16.92 14.53 0.95
CA GLY A 25 15.50 14.40 0.60
C GLY A 25 14.81 13.20 1.27
N ASP A 26 15.54 12.42 2.08
CA ASP A 26 14.97 11.33 2.84
C ASP A 26 14.12 11.85 4.00
N ARG A 27 13.04 11.11 4.28
CA ARG A 27 12.03 11.51 5.25
C ARG A 27 12.05 10.64 6.50
N SER A 28 11.83 11.29 7.62
CA SER A 28 11.53 10.63 8.89
C SER A 28 10.21 11.13 9.48
N PHE A 29 9.52 10.25 10.21
CA PHE A 29 8.27 10.61 10.90
C PHE A 29 8.59 10.97 12.35
N SER A 30 8.36 12.25 12.73
CA SER A 30 8.78 12.77 14.06
C SER A 30 7.64 12.79 15.08
N GLY A 31 6.44 12.38 14.73
CA GLY A 31 5.29 12.36 15.64
C GLY A 31 3.99 12.78 14.97
N PHE A 32 2.97 12.92 15.81
CA PHE A 32 1.67 13.43 15.41
C PHE A 32 1.44 14.83 15.97
N GLU A 33 0.65 15.63 15.25
CA GLU A 33 0.20 16.88 15.81
C GLU A 33 -0.73 16.62 17.00
N VAL A 34 -0.50 17.36 18.09
CA VAL A 34 -1.35 17.27 19.28
C VAL A 34 -2.71 17.87 18.98
N THR A 35 -3.75 17.06 19.09
CA THR A 35 -5.13 17.48 18.87
C THR A 35 -5.90 17.50 20.18
N LYS A 36 -7.06 18.16 20.20
CA LYS A 36 -7.94 18.21 21.37
C LYS A 36 -8.65 16.89 21.65
N SER A 37 -8.61 15.93 20.72
CA SER A 37 -9.25 14.63 20.89
C SER A 37 -8.25 13.58 21.38
N ASN A 38 -8.71 12.67 22.23
CA ASN A 38 -7.91 11.57 22.75
C ASN A 38 -7.71 10.43 21.74
N ALA A 39 -8.30 10.51 20.54
CA ALA A 39 -8.20 9.50 19.48
C ALA A 39 -8.30 10.16 18.10
N PHE A 40 -7.63 9.58 17.13
CA PHE A 40 -7.74 10.00 15.74
C PHE A 40 -8.87 9.26 14.99
N ALA A 41 -9.34 9.83 13.89
CA ALA A 41 -10.48 9.29 13.14
C ALA A 41 -10.19 7.90 12.56
N ASP A 42 -8.97 7.63 12.14
CA ASP A 42 -8.51 6.35 11.60
C ASP A 42 -8.49 5.21 12.64
N GLU A 43 -8.48 5.53 13.94
CA GLU A 43 -8.59 4.56 15.03
C GLU A 43 -10.05 4.11 15.27
N MET A 44 -11.01 4.81 14.67
CA MET A 44 -12.43 4.72 15.00
C MET A 44 -13.26 4.03 13.92
N LEU A 45 -12.64 3.32 12.99
CA LEU A 45 -13.38 2.53 11.99
C LEU A 45 -14.36 1.59 12.69
N ASN A 46 -15.65 1.69 12.35
CA ASN A 46 -16.73 1.12 13.15
C ASN A 46 -17.44 -0.03 12.41
N LYS A 47 -17.25 -1.24 12.88
CA LYS A 47 -17.87 -2.46 12.36
C LYS A 47 -19.40 -2.40 12.35
N LEU A 48 -20.04 -1.78 13.35
CA LEU A 48 -21.51 -1.69 13.40
C LEU A 48 -22.05 -0.81 12.26
N LEU A 49 -21.34 0.24 11.87
CA LEU A 49 -21.70 1.05 10.71
C LEU A 49 -21.53 0.27 9.41
N ILE A 50 -20.51 -0.58 9.32
CA ILE A 50 -20.32 -1.48 8.18
C ILE A 50 -21.50 -2.44 8.08
N ILE A 51 -21.87 -3.09 9.19
CA ILE A 51 -23.01 -4.02 9.27
C ILE A 51 -24.32 -3.32 8.89
N LYS A 52 -24.55 -2.10 9.38
CA LYS A 52 -25.74 -1.30 9.04
C LYS A 52 -25.85 -1.04 7.53
N ASN A 53 -24.73 -0.87 6.87
CA ASN A 53 -24.68 -0.62 5.42
C ASN A 53 -24.50 -1.90 4.58
N MET A 54 -24.57 -3.08 5.19
CA MET A 54 -24.25 -4.37 4.56
C MET A 54 -25.01 -4.64 3.26
N LYS A 55 -26.29 -4.22 3.16
CA LYS A 55 -27.09 -4.40 1.94
C LYS A 55 -26.47 -3.65 0.77
N ASN A 56 -26.03 -2.41 0.99
CA ASN A 56 -25.41 -1.56 -0.05
C ASN A 56 -23.99 -2.06 -0.37
N LEU A 57 -23.23 -2.46 0.64
CA LEU A 57 -21.90 -3.08 0.47
C LEU A 57 -21.97 -4.36 -0.38
N ARG A 58 -22.97 -5.22 -0.18
CA ARG A 58 -23.18 -6.41 -1.03
C ARG A 58 -23.32 -6.05 -2.50
N LYS A 59 -24.12 -5.03 -2.80
CA LYS A 59 -24.31 -4.53 -4.17
C LYS A 59 -22.98 -3.97 -4.73
N GLN A 60 -22.25 -3.22 -3.96
CA GLN A 60 -20.94 -2.66 -4.37
C GLN A 60 -19.91 -3.76 -4.57
N PHE A 61 -19.81 -4.72 -3.67
CA PHE A 61 -18.83 -5.80 -3.73
C PHE A 61 -19.01 -6.73 -4.92
N SER A 62 -20.24 -6.88 -5.46
CA SER A 62 -20.45 -7.66 -6.68
C SER A 62 -19.67 -7.12 -7.89
N ASN A 63 -19.28 -5.84 -7.89
CA ASN A 63 -18.52 -5.18 -8.94
C ASN A 63 -17.08 -4.82 -8.53
N THR A 64 -16.70 -5.13 -7.29
CA THR A 64 -15.37 -4.82 -6.75
C THR A 64 -14.41 -5.95 -7.08
N LYS A 65 -13.26 -5.63 -7.66
CA LYS A 65 -12.20 -6.61 -7.94
C LYS A 65 -11.18 -6.71 -6.81
N TYR A 66 -10.88 -5.58 -6.17
CA TYR A 66 -9.81 -5.47 -5.18
C TYR A 66 -10.25 -4.69 -3.94
N ILE A 67 -9.74 -5.12 -2.78
CA ILE A 67 -9.66 -4.32 -1.56
C ILE A 67 -8.20 -3.98 -1.34
N VAL A 68 -7.90 -2.70 -1.12
CA VAL A 68 -6.56 -2.21 -0.84
C VAL A 68 -6.49 -1.77 0.62
N THR A 69 -5.47 -2.21 1.33
CA THR A 69 -5.27 -1.85 2.74
C THR A 69 -3.79 -1.89 3.12
N GLY A 70 -3.46 -1.26 4.25
CA GLY A 70 -2.15 -1.32 4.88
C GLY A 70 -2.21 -1.94 6.27
N THR A 71 -1.07 -1.94 6.98
CA THR A 71 -0.94 -2.56 8.30
C THR A 71 -1.26 -1.62 9.46
N ASN A 72 -1.28 -0.31 9.24
CA ASN A 72 -1.44 0.68 10.32
C ASN A 72 -2.77 0.58 11.07
N LEU A 73 -3.85 0.18 10.40
CA LEU A 73 -5.16 -0.05 11.03
C LEU A 73 -5.13 -1.17 12.10
N LEU A 74 -4.18 -2.10 12.00
CA LEU A 74 -4.05 -3.21 12.95
C LEU A 74 -3.56 -2.77 14.34
N ALA A 75 -2.97 -1.59 14.44
CA ALA A 75 -2.53 -1.01 15.70
C ALA A 75 -3.72 -0.74 16.65
N PHE A 76 -4.88 -0.41 16.09
CA PHE A 76 -6.06 0.03 16.82
C PHE A 76 -7.16 -1.05 16.81
N SER A 77 -7.55 -1.52 17.98
CA SER A 77 -8.45 -2.69 18.12
C SER A 77 -9.77 -2.57 17.36
N LYS A 78 -10.42 -1.39 17.41
CA LYS A 78 -11.69 -1.15 16.70
C LYS A 78 -11.53 -1.19 15.18
N SER A 79 -10.49 -0.53 14.68
CA SER A 79 -10.20 -0.49 13.25
C SER A 79 -9.73 -1.85 12.73
N ALA A 80 -8.92 -2.58 13.51
CA ALA A 80 -8.52 -3.95 13.19
C ALA A 80 -9.72 -4.89 13.10
N GLU A 81 -10.64 -4.86 14.10
CA GLU A 81 -11.86 -5.68 14.08
C GLU A 81 -12.72 -5.38 12.84
N SER A 82 -12.87 -4.11 12.50
CA SER A 82 -13.63 -3.67 11.33
C SER A 82 -12.97 -4.12 10.02
N LEU A 83 -11.65 -4.03 9.94
CA LEU A 83 -10.87 -4.48 8.78
C LEU A 83 -11.02 -5.99 8.58
N TYR A 84 -10.78 -6.80 9.60
CA TYR A 84 -10.96 -8.25 9.50
C TYR A 84 -12.38 -8.64 9.10
N PHE A 85 -13.39 -7.95 9.62
CA PHE A 85 -14.78 -8.18 9.25
C PHE A 85 -15.04 -7.93 7.77
N ILE A 86 -14.50 -6.83 7.20
CA ILE A 86 -14.62 -6.51 5.76
C ILE A 86 -13.90 -7.58 4.92
N LEU A 87 -12.69 -7.98 5.30
CA LEU A 87 -11.91 -8.97 4.56
C LEU A 87 -12.58 -10.35 4.56
N ASP A 88 -13.10 -10.78 5.70
CA ASP A 88 -13.83 -12.05 5.79
C ASP A 88 -15.13 -12.00 4.98
N PHE A 89 -15.82 -10.85 4.97
CA PHE A 89 -17.00 -10.68 4.15
C PHE A 89 -16.65 -10.69 2.64
N ALA A 90 -15.56 -10.06 2.24
CA ALA A 90 -15.10 -9.98 0.86
C ALA A 90 -14.76 -11.35 0.24
N LYS A 91 -14.35 -12.33 1.06
CA LYS A 91 -14.10 -13.72 0.60
C LYS A 91 -15.31 -14.32 -0.13
N ASN A 92 -16.54 -13.94 0.26
CA ASN A 92 -17.76 -14.43 -0.38
C ASN A 92 -17.98 -13.90 -1.80
N PHE A 93 -17.19 -12.91 -2.24
CA PHE A 93 -17.30 -12.24 -3.53
C PHE A 93 -16.06 -12.46 -4.42
N ALA A 94 -15.15 -13.34 -4.01
CA ALA A 94 -13.88 -13.56 -4.70
C ALA A 94 -13.07 -12.27 -4.95
N ILE A 95 -13.20 -11.28 -4.05
CA ILE A 95 -12.46 -10.02 -4.11
C ILE A 95 -11.02 -10.29 -3.67
N LYS A 96 -10.06 -9.86 -4.47
CA LYS A 96 -8.64 -9.98 -4.14
C LYS A 96 -8.23 -8.90 -3.15
N VAL A 97 -7.32 -9.23 -2.26
CA VAL A 97 -6.80 -8.33 -1.22
C VAL A 97 -5.37 -7.91 -1.59
N ILE A 98 -5.18 -6.62 -1.77
CA ILE A 98 -3.87 -6.00 -1.96
C ILE A 98 -3.46 -5.37 -0.63
N ILE A 99 -2.31 -5.79 -0.11
CA ILE A 99 -1.74 -5.23 1.12
C ILE A 99 -0.44 -4.51 0.79
N ASP A 100 -0.41 -3.19 0.98
CA ASP A 100 0.83 -2.43 1.15
C ASP A 100 1.22 -2.53 2.63
N VAL A 101 2.34 -3.15 2.93
CA VAL A 101 2.74 -3.35 4.33
C VAL A 101 2.84 -2.00 5.03
N ASN A 102 3.49 -1.03 4.40
CA ASN A 102 3.55 0.37 4.80
C ASN A 102 3.62 0.54 6.33
N TRP A 103 4.53 -0.24 6.95
CA TRP A 103 4.69 -0.26 8.39
C TRP A 103 5.33 1.05 8.87
N ARG A 104 4.73 1.62 9.89
CA ARG A 104 5.19 2.84 10.52
C ARG A 104 5.15 2.66 12.03
N GLU A 105 6.30 2.47 12.65
CA GLU A 105 6.46 2.19 14.08
C GLU A 105 5.70 3.19 14.96
N ILE A 106 5.71 4.46 14.57
CA ILE A 106 5.04 5.56 15.29
C ILE A 106 3.53 5.33 15.53
N PHE A 107 2.82 4.64 14.62
CA PHE A 107 1.40 4.31 14.83
C PHE A 107 1.21 3.27 15.93
N TRP A 108 2.13 2.33 15.99
CA TRP A 108 2.09 1.23 16.96
C TRP A 108 2.55 1.67 18.33
N GLU A 109 3.55 2.55 18.41
CA GLU A 109 3.97 3.21 19.65
C GLU A 109 2.85 4.06 20.23
N HIS A 110 2.17 4.86 19.38
CA HIS A 110 1.00 5.62 19.78
C HIS A 110 -0.12 4.73 20.33
N ALA A 111 -0.32 3.55 19.74
CA ALA A 111 -1.29 2.55 20.21
C ALA A 111 -0.80 1.76 21.44
N ASN A 112 0.42 2.02 21.93
CA ASN A 112 1.06 1.32 23.06
C ASN A 112 1.09 -0.21 22.87
N VAL A 113 1.44 -0.68 21.65
CA VAL A 113 1.54 -2.10 21.31
C VAL A 113 2.99 -2.52 21.28
N SER A 114 3.35 -3.57 22.04
CA SER A 114 4.73 -4.09 22.05
C SER A 114 5.18 -4.57 20.67
N ARG A 115 6.47 -4.43 20.35
CA ARG A 115 7.05 -4.80 19.04
C ARG A 115 6.80 -6.26 18.69
N GLU A 116 6.89 -7.17 19.65
CA GLU A 116 6.56 -8.59 19.46
C GLU A 116 5.09 -8.77 19.02
N THR A 117 4.17 -8.08 19.69
CA THR A 117 2.74 -8.12 19.35
C THR A 117 2.45 -7.49 17.98
N GLN A 118 3.15 -6.40 17.61
CA GLN A 118 3.06 -5.79 16.29
C GLN A 118 3.41 -6.82 15.22
N PHE A 119 4.57 -7.44 15.32
CA PHE A 119 5.08 -8.41 14.36
C PHE A 119 4.16 -9.63 14.22
N LYS A 120 3.68 -10.16 15.34
CA LYS A 120 2.72 -11.26 15.34
C LYS A 120 1.42 -10.90 14.61
N LYS A 121 0.85 -9.73 14.90
CA LYS A 121 -0.37 -9.24 14.24
C LYS A 121 -0.15 -9.04 12.74
N ILE A 122 0.94 -8.38 12.36
CA ILE A 122 1.24 -8.11 10.95
C ILE A 122 1.46 -9.43 10.21
N LYS A 123 2.35 -10.31 10.67
CA LYS A 123 2.59 -11.61 10.02
C LYS A 123 1.29 -12.42 9.84
N SER A 124 0.42 -12.47 10.85
CA SER A 124 -0.88 -13.14 10.74
C SER A 124 -1.79 -12.47 9.70
N PHE A 125 -1.73 -11.15 9.58
CA PHE A 125 -2.53 -10.40 8.64
C PHE A 125 -2.10 -10.60 7.18
N LEU A 126 -0.80 -10.76 6.93
CA LEU A 126 -0.28 -10.96 5.57
C LEU A 126 -0.84 -12.23 4.89
N HIS A 127 -1.33 -13.21 5.65
CA HIS A 127 -2.01 -14.38 5.10
C HIS A 127 -3.35 -14.08 4.39
N TYR A 128 -3.89 -12.87 4.55
CA TYR A 128 -5.08 -12.41 3.80
C TYR A 128 -4.75 -11.97 2.38
N ALA A 129 -3.51 -11.63 2.09
CA ALA A 129 -3.13 -11.01 0.84
C ALA A 129 -3.23 -11.95 -0.37
N ASP A 130 -3.65 -11.41 -1.48
CA ASP A 130 -3.49 -11.96 -2.82
C ASP A 130 -2.36 -11.25 -3.57
N VAL A 131 -2.07 -10.00 -3.19
CA VAL A 131 -0.93 -9.21 -3.65
C VAL A 131 -0.32 -8.50 -2.44
N LEU A 132 1.00 -8.57 -2.30
CA LEU A 132 1.78 -7.89 -1.28
C LEU A 132 2.77 -6.93 -1.90
N LYS A 133 2.82 -5.72 -1.38
CA LYS A 133 3.89 -4.78 -1.67
C LYS A 133 4.64 -4.47 -0.38
N PHE A 134 5.97 -4.49 -0.46
CA PHE A 134 6.92 -4.15 0.61
C PHE A 134 7.89 -3.07 0.14
N ALA A 135 8.41 -2.29 1.08
CA ALA A 135 9.75 -1.74 0.95
C ALA A 135 10.79 -2.82 1.31
N SER A 136 12.02 -2.73 0.78
CA SER A 136 13.08 -3.72 1.02
C SER A 136 13.36 -3.90 2.51
N GLU A 137 13.40 -2.82 3.28
CA GLU A 137 13.60 -2.84 4.73
C GLU A 137 12.46 -3.57 5.46
N GLU A 138 11.22 -3.42 4.99
CA GLU A 138 10.07 -4.12 5.57
C GLU A 138 10.13 -5.62 5.29
N ALA A 139 10.56 -6.02 4.09
CA ALA A 139 10.75 -7.41 3.73
C ALA A 139 11.78 -8.07 4.65
N TYR A 140 12.95 -7.46 4.83
CA TYR A 140 13.95 -7.94 5.79
C TYR A 140 13.43 -7.95 7.23
N LEU A 141 12.72 -6.91 7.65
CA LEU A 141 12.21 -6.81 9.01
C LEU A 141 11.23 -7.94 9.36
N PHE A 142 10.37 -8.32 8.43
CA PHE A 142 9.33 -9.32 8.69
C PHE A 142 9.73 -10.75 8.28
N PHE A 143 10.60 -10.93 7.29
CA PHE A 143 10.91 -12.25 6.73
C PHE A 143 12.39 -12.59 6.70
N ASP A 144 13.28 -11.68 7.08
CA ASP A 144 14.74 -11.86 7.03
C ASP A 144 15.27 -12.13 5.61
N THR A 145 14.52 -11.70 4.60
CA THR A 145 14.86 -11.83 3.19
C THR A 145 14.22 -10.71 2.37
N ASN A 146 14.79 -10.38 1.22
CA ASN A 146 14.17 -9.55 0.18
C ASN A 146 13.97 -10.32 -1.12
N ASP A 147 13.79 -11.64 -1.03
CA ASP A 147 13.40 -12.49 -2.14
C ASP A 147 11.87 -12.63 -2.18
N PRO A 148 11.18 -12.10 -3.21
CA PRO A 148 9.72 -12.17 -3.31
C PRO A 148 9.18 -13.60 -3.35
N SER A 149 9.94 -14.54 -3.93
CA SER A 149 9.54 -15.94 -4.05
C SER A 149 9.58 -16.65 -2.70
N GLU A 150 10.62 -16.41 -1.89
CA GLU A 150 10.71 -16.95 -0.54
C GLU A 150 9.56 -16.46 0.33
N ILE A 151 9.25 -15.14 0.28
CA ILE A 151 8.14 -14.56 1.02
C ILE A 151 6.80 -15.15 0.57
N SER A 152 6.57 -15.27 -0.74
CA SER A 152 5.35 -15.86 -1.26
C SER A 152 5.13 -17.30 -0.76
N LYS A 153 6.17 -18.13 -0.79
CA LYS A 153 6.11 -19.56 -0.41
C LYS A 153 5.71 -19.81 1.04
N VAL A 154 6.05 -18.90 1.98
CA VAL A 154 5.71 -19.07 3.40
C VAL A 154 4.31 -18.58 3.75
N LEU A 155 3.63 -17.90 2.84
CA LEU A 155 2.28 -17.38 3.05
C LEU A 155 1.23 -18.32 2.44
N THR A 156 0.11 -18.49 3.14
CA THR A 156 -0.92 -19.51 2.83
C THR A 156 -1.47 -19.41 1.41
N LYS A 157 -1.66 -18.19 0.90
CA LYS A 157 -2.22 -17.96 -0.44
C LYS A 157 -1.16 -17.91 -1.54
N GLN A 158 0.12 -17.97 -1.18
CA GLN A 158 1.22 -17.73 -2.12
C GLN A 158 0.97 -16.48 -2.99
N PRO A 159 0.85 -15.30 -2.34
CA PRO A 159 0.47 -14.06 -3.01
C PRO A 159 1.51 -13.63 -4.04
N ASP A 160 1.10 -12.79 -4.99
CA ASP A 160 2.02 -11.98 -5.75
C ASP A 160 2.79 -11.06 -4.78
N VAL A 161 4.11 -11.00 -4.87
CA VAL A 161 4.95 -10.19 -3.99
C VAL A 161 5.79 -9.23 -4.81
N ILE A 162 5.73 -7.94 -4.48
CA ILE A 162 6.52 -6.87 -5.08
C ILE A 162 7.31 -6.16 -3.99
N ILE A 163 8.61 -6.00 -4.20
CA ILE A 163 9.52 -5.34 -3.26
C ILE A 163 10.16 -4.14 -3.96
N THR A 164 9.89 -2.95 -3.46
CA THR A 164 10.50 -1.69 -3.91
C THR A 164 11.69 -1.34 -3.01
N ASP A 165 12.72 -0.70 -3.57
CA ASP A 165 13.97 -0.37 -2.85
C ASP A 165 14.54 0.99 -3.31
N GLY A 166 13.75 2.04 -3.20
CA GLY A 166 14.13 3.38 -3.61
C GLY A 166 14.56 3.44 -5.08
N ALA A 167 15.81 3.80 -5.34
CA ALA A 167 16.41 3.84 -6.67
C ALA A 167 17.01 2.51 -7.14
N ASN A 168 16.97 1.46 -6.30
CA ASN A 168 17.45 0.13 -6.63
C ASN A 168 16.38 -0.68 -7.38
N PRO A 169 16.78 -1.81 -8.03
CA PRO A 169 15.85 -2.63 -8.79
C PRO A 169 14.65 -3.13 -7.97
N ILE A 170 13.47 -3.02 -8.55
CA ILE A 170 12.22 -3.56 -8.01
C ILE A 170 12.20 -5.05 -8.27
N LYS A 171 12.11 -5.86 -7.24
CA LYS A 171 12.02 -7.32 -7.34
C LYS A 171 10.57 -7.76 -7.22
N TRP A 172 10.20 -8.81 -7.95
CA TRP A 172 8.84 -9.30 -7.91
C TRP A 172 8.74 -10.80 -8.19
N ASN A 173 7.70 -11.41 -7.60
CA ASN A 173 7.17 -12.73 -7.96
C ASN A 173 5.66 -12.56 -8.19
N VAL A 174 5.23 -12.76 -9.43
CA VAL A 174 3.83 -12.60 -9.84
C VAL A 174 3.36 -13.88 -10.54
N ASN A 175 2.33 -14.52 -10.02
CA ASN A 175 1.85 -15.82 -10.49
C ASN A 175 2.96 -16.90 -10.60
N GLY A 176 3.94 -16.86 -9.71
CA GLY A 176 5.09 -17.76 -9.72
C GLY A 176 6.16 -17.44 -10.76
N ILE A 177 6.03 -16.35 -11.50
CA ILE A 177 7.05 -15.83 -12.41
C ILE A 177 7.88 -14.79 -11.64
N GLU A 178 9.18 -15.02 -11.55
CA GLU A 178 10.13 -14.16 -10.85
C GLU A 178 10.81 -13.20 -11.83
N GLY A 179 11.07 -11.96 -11.35
CA GLY A 179 11.77 -10.98 -12.15
C GLY A 179 12.18 -9.73 -11.39
N SER A 180 12.79 -8.83 -12.11
CA SER A 180 13.15 -7.50 -11.62
C SER A 180 13.03 -6.44 -12.71
N ASN A 181 12.78 -5.22 -12.27
CA ASN A 181 12.81 -4.03 -13.11
C ASN A 181 13.85 -3.07 -12.55
N GLU A 182 14.73 -2.58 -13.40
CA GLU A 182 15.55 -1.42 -13.06
C GLU A 182 14.65 -0.18 -12.93
N VAL A 183 14.97 0.70 -11.99
CA VAL A 183 14.33 2.01 -11.91
C VAL A 183 14.93 2.91 -12.99
N ILE A 184 14.07 3.54 -13.78
CA ILE A 184 14.52 4.42 -14.88
C ILE A 184 15.27 5.60 -14.27
N LYS A 185 16.53 5.77 -14.68
CA LYS A 185 17.33 6.92 -14.28
C LYS A 185 16.92 8.14 -15.11
N HIS A 186 16.63 9.22 -14.44
CA HIS A 186 16.16 10.45 -15.07
C HIS A 186 16.94 11.64 -14.55
N GLU A 187 17.12 12.67 -15.41
CA GLU A 187 17.86 13.90 -15.07
C GLU A 187 17.07 14.87 -14.18
N LYS A 188 15.74 14.66 -14.01
CA LYS A 188 14.95 15.48 -13.08
C LYS A 188 15.42 15.26 -11.66
N GLU A 189 15.56 16.35 -10.93
CA GLU A 189 15.89 16.33 -9.52
C GLU A 189 14.79 15.66 -8.69
N ILE A 190 15.16 14.81 -7.77
CA ILE A 190 14.27 14.26 -6.77
C ILE A 190 14.11 15.30 -5.67
N ILE A 191 12.87 15.81 -5.52
CA ILE A 191 12.55 16.88 -4.59
C ILE A 191 11.98 16.32 -3.29
N ASP A 192 11.05 15.38 -3.40
CA ASP A 192 10.36 14.81 -2.22
C ASP A 192 9.90 13.38 -2.50
N THR A 193 10.41 12.41 -1.74
CA THR A 193 10.03 11.00 -1.89
C THR A 193 8.69 10.66 -1.23
N THR A 194 8.01 11.66 -0.63
CA THR A 194 6.70 11.46 0.01
C THR A 194 5.64 11.07 -1.01
N GLY A 195 4.96 9.96 -0.77
CA GLY A 195 3.91 9.46 -1.67
C GLY A 195 4.40 8.60 -2.84
N ALA A 196 5.72 8.47 -3.07
CA ALA A 196 6.25 7.62 -4.15
C ALA A 196 5.73 6.17 -4.08
N GLY A 197 5.74 5.58 -2.89
CA GLY A 197 5.22 4.22 -2.66
C GLY A 197 3.72 4.12 -2.89
N ASP A 198 2.95 5.14 -2.52
CA ASP A 198 1.51 5.20 -2.74
C ASP A 198 1.18 5.37 -4.22
N ALA A 199 1.93 6.21 -4.95
CA ALA A 199 1.80 6.39 -6.40
C ALA A 199 2.20 5.12 -7.16
N PHE A 200 3.28 4.45 -6.77
CA PHE A 200 3.63 3.13 -7.30
C PHE A 200 2.48 2.14 -7.14
N LEU A 201 1.92 2.04 -5.93
CA LEU A 201 0.81 1.14 -5.66
C LEU A 201 -0.43 1.50 -6.50
N ALA A 202 -0.74 2.79 -6.64
CA ALA A 202 -1.85 3.24 -7.47
C ALA A 202 -1.67 2.85 -8.94
N GLY A 203 -0.48 3.04 -9.51
CA GLY A 203 -0.13 2.62 -10.86
C GLY A 203 -0.21 1.10 -11.03
N LEU A 204 0.27 0.33 -10.05
CA LEU A 204 0.16 -1.13 -10.04
C LEU A 204 -1.29 -1.59 -10.06
N ILE A 205 -2.14 -1.03 -9.19
CA ILE A 205 -3.57 -1.35 -9.11
C ILE A 205 -4.27 -1.00 -10.42
N HIS A 206 -3.98 0.15 -11.01
CA HIS A 206 -4.52 0.57 -12.29
C HIS A 206 -4.24 -0.50 -13.36
N LYS A 207 -2.99 -0.95 -13.48
CA LYS A 207 -2.59 -1.98 -14.44
C LYS A 207 -3.21 -3.35 -14.14
N TYR A 208 -3.31 -3.76 -12.88
CA TYR A 208 -3.97 -5.00 -12.48
C TYR A 208 -5.48 -4.98 -12.74
N TYR A 209 -6.12 -3.80 -12.63
CA TYR A 209 -7.55 -3.68 -12.83
C TYR A 209 -7.94 -3.77 -14.31
N PHE A 210 -7.22 -3.09 -15.19
CA PHE A 210 -7.55 -2.99 -16.61
C PHE A 210 -6.93 -4.12 -17.45
N GLU A 211 -5.81 -4.67 -17.04
CA GLU A 211 -5.06 -5.65 -17.78
C GLU A 211 -4.85 -6.94 -16.96
N SER A 212 -5.69 -7.95 -17.18
CA SER A 212 -5.69 -9.18 -16.37
C SER A 212 -4.63 -10.20 -16.75
N ASN A 213 -3.87 -10.02 -17.86
CA ASN A 213 -2.83 -10.97 -18.25
C ASN A 213 -1.56 -10.79 -17.42
N LEU A 214 -1.39 -11.66 -16.41
CA LEU A 214 -0.23 -11.74 -15.53
C LEU A 214 0.53 -13.07 -15.69
N LYS A 215 0.40 -13.72 -16.85
CA LYS A 215 1.05 -15.01 -17.14
C LYS A 215 2.24 -14.89 -18.09
N ASP A 216 2.60 -13.68 -18.46
CA ASP A 216 3.67 -13.38 -19.38
C ASP A 216 4.68 -12.44 -18.69
N TYR A 217 5.96 -12.85 -18.70
CA TYR A 217 7.05 -12.09 -18.06
C TYR A 217 7.10 -10.64 -18.57
N SER A 218 7.02 -10.45 -19.90
CA SER A 218 7.11 -9.10 -20.50
C SER A 218 5.95 -8.22 -20.06
N LYS A 219 4.74 -8.78 -19.97
CA LYS A 219 3.54 -8.07 -19.53
C LYS A 219 3.58 -7.70 -18.04
N ILE A 220 4.15 -8.56 -17.21
CA ILE A 220 4.38 -8.24 -15.80
C ILE A 220 5.39 -7.10 -15.69
N LYS A 221 6.52 -7.22 -16.44
CA LYS A 221 7.57 -6.21 -16.46
C LYS A 221 7.03 -4.83 -16.86
N GLU A 222 6.23 -4.74 -17.94
CA GLU A 222 5.57 -3.50 -18.38
C GLU A 222 4.70 -2.87 -17.28
N LYS A 223 3.94 -3.68 -16.53
CA LYS A 223 3.09 -3.18 -15.45
C LYS A 223 3.90 -2.63 -14.27
N ILE A 224 4.94 -3.33 -13.88
CA ILE A 224 5.85 -2.88 -12.82
C ILE A 224 6.58 -1.61 -13.24
N GLU A 225 7.01 -1.52 -14.51
CA GLU A 225 7.66 -0.33 -15.06
C GLU A 225 6.72 0.89 -15.04
N PHE A 226 5.48 0.73 -15.49
CA PHE A 226 4.45 1.78 -15.39
C PHE A 226 4.28 2.25 -13.94
N ALA A 227 4.15 1.33 -12.99
CA ALA A 227 4.02 1.65 -11.57
C ALA A 227 5.27 2.36 -11.03
N SER A 228 6.46 1.95 -11.47
CA SER A 228 7.74 2.59 -11.11
C SER A 228 7.79 4.05 -11.57
N VAL A 229 7.35 4.33 -12.79
CA VAL A 229 7.27 5.69 -13.33
C VAL A 229 6.27 6.55 -12.56
N CYS A 230 5.13 6.00 -12.13
CA CYS A 230 4.21 6.73 -11.27
C CYS A 230 4.90 7.20 -9.98
N GLY A 231 5.65 6.32 -9.32
CA GLY A 231 6.44 6.67 -8.13
C GLY A 231 7.53 7.71 -8.41
N LEU A 232 8.27 7.54 -9.50
CA LEU A 232 9.34 8.45 -9.90
C LEU A 232 8.82 9.87 -10.18
N LEU A 233 7.77 10.01 -10.98
CA LEU A 233 7.20 11.31 -11.31
C LEU A 233 6.64 12.03 -10.09
N THR A 234 6.09 11.29 -9.12
CA THR A 234 5.66 11.86 -7.83
C THR A 234 6.83 12.46 -7.06
N CYS A 235 8.02 11.88 -7.14
CA CYS A 235 9.22 12.41 -6.46
C CYS A 235 9.77 13.72 -7.08
N CYS A 236 9.33 14.11 -8.27
CA CYS A 236 9.83 15.30 -8.96
C CYS A 236 9.21 16.63 -8.48
N GLY A 237 8.43 16.61 -7.40
CA GLY A 237 7.83 17.80 -6.81
C GLY A 237 7.55 17.62 -5.33
N GLU A 238 7.02 18.65 -4.68
CA GLU A 238 6.72 18.64 -3.25
C GLU A 238 5.37 17.97 -2.94
N GLY A 239 5.34 17.15 -1.89
CA GLY A 239 4.12 16.57 -1.35
C GLY A 239 3.66 15.28 -2.05
N ALA A 240 2.71 14.60 -1.41
CA ALA A 240 2.28 13.26 -1.79
C ALA A 240 1.09 13.22 -2.77
N ILE A 241 0.40 14.33 -2.99
CA ILE A 241 -0.88 14.34 -3.73
C ILE A 241 -0.78 15.16 -5.01
N GLU A 242 -0.22 16.37 -4.93
CA GLU A 242 -0.23 17.32 -6.04
C GLU A 242 0.65 16.89 -7.22
N GLN A 243 1.67 16.06 -6.95
CA GLN A 243 2.62 15.56 -7.95
C GLN A 243 2.27 14.18 -8.50
N GLN A 244 1.13 13.60 -8.11
CA GLN A 244 0.73 12.32 -8.69
C GLN A 244 0.44 12.47 -10.19
N PRO A 245 1.08 11.66 -11.05
CA PRO A 245 0.98 11.86 -12.49
C PRO A 245 -0.37 11.42 -13.05
N GLU A 246 -0.80 12.10 -14.09
CA GLU A 246 -1.86 11.60 -14.96
C GLU A 246 -1.33 10.45 -15.83
N GLU A 247 -2.21 9.52 -16.23
CA GLU A 247 -1.84 8.34 -17.02
C GLU A 247 -1.09 8.69 -18.31
N GLU A 248 -1.53 9.74 -19.01
CA GLU A 248 -0.89 10.23 -20.24
C GLU A 248 0.55 10.68 -20.01
N SER A 249 0.82 11.32 -18.87
CA SER A 249 2.18 11.74 -18.49
C SER A 249 3.10 10.55 -18.24
N VAL A 250 2.58 9.46 -17.69
CA VAL A 250 3.35 8.22 -17.48
C VAL A 250 3.70 7.57 -18.81
N TYR A 251 2.74 7.45 -19.73
CA TYR A 251 3.02 6.89 -21.07
C TYR A 251 4.02 7.73 -21.86
N LYS A 252 3.85 9.04 -21.85
CA LYS A 252 4.81 9.93 -22.51
C LYS A 252 6.23 9.76 -21.96
N PHE A 253 6.37 9.64 -20.64
CA PHE A 253 7.66 9.39 -20.02
C PHE A 253 8.24 8.04 -20.44
N LEU A 254 7.43 6.98 -20.53
CA LEU A 254 7.86 5.68 -21.01
C LEU A 254 8.26 5.67 -22.49
N GLU A 255 7.61 6.45 -23.33
CA GLU A 255 8.00 6.63 -24.74
C GLU A 255 9.35 7.33 -24.88
N ASP A 256 9.60 8.33 -24.02
CA ASP A 256 10.84 9.13 -24.07
C ASP A 256 12.05 8.39 -23.44
N PHE A 257 11.84 7.59 -22.39
CA PHE A 257 12.89 7.05 -21.52
C PHE A 257 12.73 5.55 -21.17
N GLY A 258 11.64 4.90 -21.53
CA GLY A 258 11.38 3.47 -21.26
C GLY A 258 12.36 2.55 -22.04
N SER A 259 12.53 1.32 -21.51
CA SER A 259 13.45 0.30 -22.03
C SER A 259 12.78 -0.63 -23.02
#